data_f8b5c6c4f6fda4e486adafefa806526f
#
_entry.id   f8b5c6c4f6fda4e486adafefa806526f
#
_cell.length_a   1.000
_cell.length_b   1.000
_cell.length_c   1.000
_cell.angle_alpha   90.00
_cell.angle_beta   90.00
_cell.angle_gamma   90.00
#
_symmetry.space_group_name_H-M   'P 1'
#
loop_
_entity.id
_entity.type
_entity.pdbx_description
1 polymer ?
#
loop_
_entity_poly.entity_id
_entity_poly.type
_entity_poly.pdbx_seq_one_letter_code
_entity_poly.pdbx_strand_id
1 'polypeptide(L)'
;MNTKSRWLVSGFTALSLLTVSACVTDPNTGEKKVSRTVLGTGGGALAGMLLGGLIGGKTGRIVGAGIGGVAGGVIGYKMDQQIKELKEQTAGSGVDVTETDNGQAILVNLPDGVTFDVGSSTLKPQFRETLDKIAASMVQYPDSLIDVYGHTDSTGSDAY
;
A
#
# COMPACT_ATOMS: atom_id res chain seq x y z
N MET A 1 -14.31 30.71 34.51
CA MET A 1 -14.24 29.71 33.42
C MET A 1 -13.99 28.34 34.05
N ASN A 2 -14.98 27.43 34.00
CA ASN A 2 -14.94 26.17 34.73
C ASN A 2 -13.88 25.21 34.16
N THR A 3 -13.17 24.50 35.02
CA THR A 3 -12.09 23.57 34.71
C THR A 3 -12.55 22.51 33.67
N LYS A 4 -13.80 22.10 33.69
CA LYS A 4 -14.42 21.18 32.74
C LYS A 4 -14.49 21.73 31.30
N SER A 5 -14.66 23.04 31.11
CA SER A 5 -14.68 23.72 29.81
C SER A 5 -13.29 23.77 29.15
N ARG A 6 -12.23 23.84 29.95
CA ARG A 6 -10.84 23.87 29.44
C ARG A 6 -10.40 22.55 28.86
N TRP A 7 -10.87 21.43 29.40
CA TRP A 7 -10.59 20.07 28.89
C TRP A 7 -11.30 19.79 27.58
N LEU A 8 -12.51 20.29 27.40
CA LEU A 8 -13.26 20.12 26.15
C LEU A 8 -12.65 20.93 24.99
N VAL A 9 -12.17 22.15 25.27
CA VAL A 9 -11.52 22.99 24.24
C VAL A 9 -10.15 22.42 23.85
N SER A 10 -9.38 21.89 24.80
CA SER A 10 -8.08 21.25 24.54
C SER A 10 -8.21 19.97 23.72
N GLY A 11 -9.27 19.18 23.93
CA GLY A 11 -9.54 17.96 23.16
C GLY A 11 -9.96 18.23 21.72
N PHE A 12 -10.69 19.32 21.49
CA PHE A 12 -11.17 19.68 20.15
C PHE A 12 -10.06 20.25 19.25
N THR A 13 -9.12 21.00 19.83
CA THR A 13 -7.95 21.52 19.09
C THR A 13 -6.94 20.45 18.73
N ALA A 14 -6.78 19.39 19.54
CA ALA A 14 -5.90 18.26 19.22
C ALA A 14 -6.46 17.40 18.08
N LEU A 15 -7.78 17.25 17.97
CA LEU A 15 -8.42 16.45 16.92
C LEU A 15 -8.39 17.14 15.55
N SER A 16 -8.43 18.48 15.51
CA SER A 16 -8.39 19.25 14.25
C SER A 16 -7.01 19.27 13.57
N LEU A 17 -5.93 19.02 14.30
CA LEU A 17 -4.56 18.95 13.74
C LEU A 17 -4.26 17.62 13.03
N LEU A 18 -5.02 16.56 13.31
CA LEU A 18 -4.85 15.24 12.67
C LEU A 18 -5.41 15.15 11.25
N THR A 19 -6.26 16.10 10.85
CA THR A 19 -6.94 16.04 9.54
C THR A 19 -6.12 16.60 8.39
N VAL A 20 -5.05 17.35 8.64
CA VAL A 20 -4.27 18.05 7.60
C VAL A 20 -3.25 17.15 6.91
N SER A 21 -2.82 16.06 7.56
CA SER A 21 -1.77 15.16 7.04
C SER A 21 -2.30 13.93 6.31
N ALA A 22 -3.61 13.82 6.10
CA ALA A 22 -4.26 12.61 5.58
C ALA A 22 -4.14 12.44 4.07
N CYS A 23 -3.78 13.49 3.33
CA CYS A 23 -3.72 13.45 1.87
C CYS A 23 -2.28 13.55 1.39
N VAL A 24 -1.84 12.55 0.64
CA VAL A 24 -0.59 12.57 -0.13
C VAL A 24 -0.92 12.90 -1.57
N THR A 25 -0.17 13.81 -2.16
CA THR A 25 -0.29 14.14 -3.59
C THR A 25 0.60 13.19 -4.37
N ASP A 26 0.04 12.47 -5.33
CA ASP A 26 0.81 11.63 -6.25
C ASP A 26 1.71 12.53 -7.12
N PRO A 27 3.04 12.35 -7.09
CA PRO A 27 3.95 13.22 -7.82
C PRO A 27 3.81 13.10 -9.35
N ASN A 28 3.22 12.01 -9.85
CA ASN A 28 3.09 11.78 -11.29
C ASN A 28 1.75 12.29 -11.85
N THR A 29 0.68 12.18 -11.07
CA THR A 29 -0.68 12.54 -11.54
C THR A 29 -1.20 13.83 -10.92
N GLY A 30 -0.58 14.31 -9.84
CA GLY A 30 -1.07 15.46 -9.06
C GLY A 30 -2.35 15.17 -8.27
N GLU A 31 -2.83 13.94 -8.30
CA GLU A 31 -4.06 13.53 -7.63
C GLU A 31 -3.84 13.40 -6.12
N LYS A 32 -4.80 13.87 -5.34
CA LYS A 32 -4.76 13.75 -3.88
C LYS A 32 -5.37 12.40 -3.48
N LYS A 33 -4.53 11.51 -2.98
CA LYS A 33 -4.96 10.20 -2.42
C LYS A 33 -4.82 10.21 -0.91
N VAL A 34 -5.71 9.46 -0.24
CA VAL A 34 -5.58 9.25 1.22
C VAL A 34 -4.43 8.29 1.44
N SER A 35 -3.47 8.68 2.30
CA SER A 35 -2.34 7.82 2.64
C SER A 35 -2.81 6.49 3.25
N ARG A 36 -2.19 5.39 2.86
CA ARG A 36 -2.45 4.07 3.44
C ARG A 36 -2.11 3.99 4.90
N THR A 37 -1.14 4.77 5.35
CA THR A 37 -0.85 4.94 6.77
C THR A 37 -2.10 5.39 7.52
N VAL A 38 -2.84 6.35 6.97
CA VAL A 38 -4.09 6.85 7.56
C VAL A 38 -5.20 5.82 7.48
N LEU A 39 -5.35 5.15 6.33
CA LEU A 39 -6.33 4.07 6.16
C LEU A 39 -6.01 2.89 7.08
N GLY A 40 -4.75 2.48 7.16
CA GLY A 40 -4.28 1.40 8.03
C GLY A 40 -4.47 1.75 9.51
N THR A 41 -4.12 2.96 9.92
CA THR A 41 -4.32 3.44 11.29
C THR A 41 -5.81 3.49 11.65
N GLY A 42 -6.65 4.04 10.78
CA GLY A 42 -8.09 4.14 11.00
C GLY A 42 -8.76 2.76 10.99
N GLY A 43 -8.48 1.94 10.00
CA GLY A 43 -9.03 0.59 9.89
C GLY A 43 -8.56 -0.34 11.02
N GLY A 44 -7.26 -0.30 11.34
CA GLY A 44 -6.68 -1.05 12.45
C GLY A 44 -7.24 -0.62 13.81
N ALA A 45 -7.45 0.68 14.02
CA ALA A 45 -8.05 1.19 15.24
C ALA A 45 -9.51 0.72 15.40
N LEU A 46 -10.30 0.74 14.32
CA LEU A 46 -11.69 0.25 14.35
C LEU A 46 -11.74 -1.25 14.59
N ALA A 47 -10.94 -2.05 13.90
CA ALA A 47 -10.87 -3.49 14.12
C ALA A 47 -10.40 -3.82 15.55
N GLY A 48 -9.35 -3.17 16.01
CA GLY A 48 -8.85 -3.32 17.39
C GLY A 48 -9.86 -2.89 18.45
N MET A 49 -10.63 -1.84 18.19
CA MET A 49 -11.72 -1.39 19.08
C MET A 49 -12.83 -2.44 19.19
N LEU A 50 -13.22 -3.04 18.07
CA LEU A 50 -14.26 -4.07 18.05
C LEU A 50 -13.82 -5.32 18.81
N LEU A 51 -12.64 -5.85 18.48
CA LEU A 51 -12.07 -7.05 19.13
C LEU A 51 -11.78 -6.80 20.62
N GLY A 52 -11.15 -5.67 20.92
CA GLY A 52 -10.88 -5.30 22.31
C GLY A 52 -12.16 -5.09 23.13
N GLY A 53 -13.22 -4.58 22.50
CA GLY A 53 -14.52 -4.39 23.13
C GLY A 53 -15.22 -5.70 23.51
N LEU A 54 -15.03 -6.76 22.73
CA LEU A 54 -15.58 -8.08 23.01
C LEU A 54 -14.90 -8.74 24.23
N ILE A 55 -13.62 -8.49 24.44
CA ILE A 55 -12.83 -9.14 25.50
C ILE A 55 -12.78 -8.30 26.78
N GLY A 56 -12.60 -6.97 26.66
CA GLY A 56 -12.33 -6.08 27.79
C GLY A 56 -13.31 -4.92 27.96
N GLY A 57 -14.47 -4.92 27.31
CA GLY A 57 -15.50 -3.89 27.43
C GLY A 57 -14.99 -2.49 27.05
N LYS A 58 -15.30 -1.48 27.84
CA LYS A 58 -14.90 -0.07 27.54
C LYS A 58 -13.39 0.14 27.53
N THR A 59 -12.67 -0.44 28.47
CA THR A 59 -11.21 -0.36 28.55
C THR A 59 -10.55 -1.11 27.40
N GLY A 60 -11.06 -2.32 27.07
CA GLY A 60 -10.58 -3.10 25.95
C GLY A 60 -10.74 -2.42 24.59
N ARG A 61 -11.81 -1.62 24.39
CA ARG A 61 -12.00 -0.82 23.17
C ARG A 61 -10.91 0.23 22.99
N ILE A 62 -10.55 0.95 24.05
CA ILE A 62 -9.55 2.01 24.01
C ILE A 62 -8.16 1.43 23.75
N VAL A 63 -7.79 0.38 24.46
CA VAL A 63 -6.51 -0.30 24.30
C VAL A 63 -6.42 -0.97 22.93
N GLY A 64 -7.48 -1.68 22.52
CA GLY A 64 -7.54 -2.33 21.20
C GLY A 64 -7.46 -1.35 20.04
N ALA A 65 -8.15 -0.20 20.14
CA ALA A 65 -8.05 0.85 19.12
C ALA A 65 -6.62 1.41 19.01
N GLY A 66 -5.95 1.62 20.14
CA GLY A 66 -4.56 2.11 20.17
C GLY A 66 -3.60 1.13 19.52
N ILE A 67 -3.62 -0.13 19.92
CA ILE A 67 -2.75 -1.18 19.37
C ILE A 67 -3.05 -1.42 17.89
N GLY A 68 -4.34 -1.56 17.53
CA GLY A 68 -4.76 -1.80 16.15
C GLY A 68 -4.42 -0.63 15.22
N GLY A 69 -4.56 0.61 15.71
CA GLY A 69 -4.19 1.81 14.95
C GLY A 69 -2.69 1.89 14.66
N VAL A 70 -1.86 1.60 15.65
CA VAL A 70 -0.40 1.59 15.46
C VAL A 70 0.01 0.48 14.50
N ALA A 71 -0.48 -0.75 14.68
CA ALA A 71 -0.15 -1.87 13.80
C ALA A 71 -0.60 -1.61 12.35
N GLY A 72 -1.85 -1.16 12.16
CA GLY A 72 -2.37 -0.84 10.83
C GLY A 72 -1.61 0.33 10.16
N GLY A 73 -1.22 1.34 10.95
CA GLY A 73 -0.41 2.46 10.46
C GLY A 73 0.98 2.03 9.98
N VAL A 74 1.64 1.14 10.70
CA VAL A 74 2.96 0.60 10.30
C VAL A 74 2.86 -0.19 9.00
N ILE A 75 1.84 -1.06 8.86
CA ILE A 75 1.62 -1.83 7.63
C ILE A 75 1.36 -0.90 6.46
N GLY A 76 0.45 0.08 6.62
CA GLY A 76 0.15 1.06 5.58
C GLY A 76 1.39 1.86 5.15
N TYR A 77 2.20 2.31 6.12
CA TYR A 77 3.44 3.04 5.82
C TYR A 77 4.45 2.19 5.03
N LYS A 78 4.67 0.94 5.43
CA LYS A 78 5.57 0.03 4.70
C LYS A 78 5.12 -0.16 3.26
N MET A 79 3.83 -0.31 3.02
CA MET A 79 3.28 -0.48 1.68
C MET A 79 3.44 0.79 0.82
N ASP A 80 3.22 1.97 1.39
CA ASP A 80 3.46 3.25 0.71
C ASP A 80 4.94 3.40 0.31
N GLN A 81 5.87 2.99 1.18
CA GLN A 81 7.30 3.00 0.88
C GLN A 81 7.66 2.02 -0.23
N GLN A 82 7.16 0.78 -0.17
CA GLN A 82 7.42 -0.24 -1.20
C GLN A 82 6.96 0.23 -2.59
N ILE A 83 5.77 0.83 -2.68
CA ILE A 83 5.25 1.35 -3.96
C ILE A 83 6.14 2.46 -4.49
N LYS A 84 6.53 3.39 -3.63
CA LYS A 84 7.40 4.50 -4.01
C LYS A 84 8.74 3.97 -4.53
N GLU A 85 9.38 3.07 -3.80
CA GLU A 85 10.65 2.46 -4.19
C GLU A 85 10.54 1.69 -5.51
N LEU A 86 9.49 0.88 -5.69
CA LEU A 86 9.26 0.16 -6.93
C LEU A 86 9.09 1.12 -8.11
N LYS A 87 8.28 2.17 -7.96
CA LYS A 87 8.10 3.19 -9.00
C LYS A 87 9.43 3.88 -9.38
N GLU A 88 10.24 4.23 -8.39
CA GLU A 88 11.54 4.86 -8.61
C GLU A 88 12.54 3.90 -9.29
N GLN A 89 12.59 2.64 -8.84
CA GLN A 89 13.51 1.64 -9.36
C GLN A 89 13.16 1.17 -10.78
N THR A 90 11.86 1.17 -11.12
CA THR A 90 11.37 0.76 -12.44
C THR A 90 11.14 1.92 -13.39
N ALA A 91 11.44 3.16 -12.98
CA ALA A 91 11.28 4.34 -13.82
C ALA A 91 12.06 4.20 -15.14
N GLY A 92 11.37 4.46 -16.26
CA GLY A 92 11.96 4.36 -17.60
C GLY A 92 12.11 2.94 -18.17
N SER A 93 11.76 1.89 -17.42
CA SER A 93 11.80 0.49 -17.90
C SER A 93 10.57 0.06 -18.70
N GLY A 94 9.53 0.89 -18.74
CA GLY A 94 8.21 0.54 -19.30
C GLY A 94 7.31 -0.25 -18.36
N VAL A 95 7.78 -0.59 -17.17
CA VAL A 95 6.96 -1.24 -16.13
C VAL A 95 6.04 -0.21 -15.48
N ASP A 96 4.77 -0.59 -15.34
CA ASP A 96 3.78 0.23 -14.64
C ASP A 96 3.48 -0.37 -13.26
N VAL A 97 3.66 0.46 -12.22
CA VAL A 97 3.40 0.09 -10.83
C VAL A 97 2.19 0.86 -10.34
N THR A 98 1.10 0.16 -10.15
CA THR A 98 -0.17 0.72 -9.70
C THR A 98 -0.67 0.03 -8.44
N GLU A 99 -1.66 0.62 -7.84
CA GLU A 99 -2.37 0.06 -6.70
C GLU A 99 -3.66 -0.58 -7.17
N THR A 100 -4.06 -1.66 -6.55
CA THR A 100 -5.42 -2.17 -6.74
C THR A 100 -6.44 -1.21 -6.13
N ASP A 101 -7.68 -1.22 -6.65
CA ASP A 101 -8.75 -0.30 -6.27
C ASP A 101 -9.01 -0.23 -4.75
N ASN A 102 -8.72 -1.31 -4.05
CA ASN A 102 -8.88 -1.37 -2.58
C ASN A 102 -7.62 -0.98 -1.81
N GLY A 103 -6.53 -0.62 -2.47
CA GLY A 103 -5.26 -0.27 -1.83
C GLY A 103 -4.60 -1.41 -1.03
N GLN A 104 -5.02 -2.66 -1.26
CA GLN A 104 -4.56 -3.84 -0.52
C GLN A 104 -3.44 -4.59 -1.23
N ALA A 105 -3.23 -4.35 -2.52
CA ALA A 105 -2.17 -4.97 -3.29
C ALA A 105 -1.49 -3.98 -4.23
N ILE A 106 -0.28 -4.34 -4.63
CA ILE A 106 0.52 -3.63 -5.61
C ILE A 106 0.45 -4.43 -6.90
N LEU A 107 -0.04 -3.81 -7.97
CA LEU A 107 -0.02 -4.39 -9.29
C LEU A 107 1.21 -3.89 -10.05
N VAL A 108 2.06 -4.81 -10.45
CA VAL A 108 3.21 -4.56 -11.31
C VAL A 108 2.90 -5.09 -12.68
N ASN A 109 2.59 -4.21 -13.61
CA ASN A 109 2.28 -4.58 -14.99
C ASN A 109 3.55 -4.55 -15.85
N LEU A 110 3.84 -5.68 -16.49
CA LEU A 110 5.02 -5.88 -17.32
C LEU A 110 4.57 -5.99 -18.80
N PRO A 111 4.68 -4.91 -19.59
CA PRO A 111 4.22 -4.92 -20.98
C PRO A 111 5.00 -5.92 -21.84
N ASP A 112 4.33 -6.62 -22.75
CA ASP A 112 4.88 -7.67 -23.61
C ASP A 112 6.09 -7.19 -24.43
N GLY A 113 5.98 -6.02 -25.05
CA GLY A 113 7.04 -5.47 -25.90
C GLY A 113 8.35 -5.19 -25.18
N VAL A 114 8.35 -5.12 -23.85
CA VAL A 114 9.54 -4.88 -23.02
C VAL A 114 10.10 -6.20 -22.49
N THR A 115 9.24 -7.18 -22.26
CA THR A 115 9.57 -8.41 -21.54
C THR A 115 10.16 -9.49 -22.45
N PHE A 116 9.53 -9.76 -23.59
CA PHE A 116 9.88 -10.84 -24.52
C PHE A 116 9.97 -10.33 -25.97
N ASP A 117 10.67 -11.07 -26.79
CA ASP A 117 10.60 -10.92 -28.24
C ASP A 117 9.42 -11.74 -28.80
N VAL A 118 8.89 -11.35 -29.94
CA VAL A 118 7.78 -12.05 -30.58
C VAL A 118 8.14 -13.51 -30.83
N GLY A 119 7.28 -14.43 -30.38
CA GLY A 119 7.50 -15.87 -30.51
C GLY A 119 8.61 -16.44 -29.62
N SER A 120 8.98 -15.74 -28.56
CA SER A 120 10.05 -16.14 -27.63
C SER A 120 9.57 -16.18 -26.19
N SER A 121 10.02 -17.18 -25.43
CA SER A 121 9.89 -17.27 -23.98
C SER A 121 11.14 -16.79 -23.23
N THR A 122 12.14 -16.27 -23.95
CA THR A 122 13.37 -15.78 -23.35
C THR A 122 13.25 -14.32 -22.99
N LEU A 123 13.52 -14.00 -21.72
CA LEU A 123 13.53 -12.62 -21.22
C LEU A 123 14.61 -11.80 -21.92
N LYS A 124 14.24 -10.59 -22.31
CA LYS A 124 15.20 -9.62 -22.86
C LYS A 124 16.26 -9.27 -21.79
N PRO A 125 17.56 -9.19 -22.17
CA PRO A 125 18.63 -8.91 -21.22
C PRO A 125 18.41 -7.62 -20.41
N GLN A 126 17.95 -6.56 -21.07
CA GLN A 126 17.65 -5.27 -20.43
C GLN A 126 16.53 -5.37 -19.40
N PHE A 127 15.60 -6.30 -19.59
CA PHE A 127 14.49 -6.48 -18.65
C PHE A 127 14.90 -7.27 -17.41
N ARG A 128 15.96 -8.09 -17.50
CA ARG A 128 16.49 -8.83 -16.33
C ARG A 128 16.91 -7.89 -15.22
N GLU A 129 17.59 -6.78 -15.54
CA GLU A 129 17.96 -5.77 -14.53
C GLU A 129 16.74 -5.19 -13.80
N THR A 130 15.64 -5.00 -14.54
CA THR A 130 14.39 -4.52 -13.93
C THR A 130 13.78 -5.57 -13.01
N LEU A 131 13.77 -6.83 -13.42
CA LEU A 131 13.31 -7.94 -12.58
C LEU A 131 14.18 -8.12 -11.33
N ASP A 132 15.50 -7.93 -11.43
CA ASP A 132 16.40 -8.00 -10.28
C ASP A 132 16.07 -6.91 -9.25
N LYS A 133 15.73 -5.71 -9.70
CA LYS A 133 15.27 -4.62 -8.81
C LYS A 133 13.95 -4.95 -8.13
N ILE A 134 12.99 -5.49 -8.88
CA ILE A 134 11.71 -5.95 -8.34
C ILE A 134 11.94 -7.06 -7.31
N ALA A 135 12.79 -8.03 -7.61
CA ALA A 135 13.15 -9.11 -6.70
C ALA A 135 13.83 -8.59 -5.43
N ALA A 136 14.71 -7.60 -5.54
CA ALA A 136 15.34 -6.96 -4.39
C ALA A 136 14.32 -6.29 -3.47
N SER A 137 13.32 -5.61 -4.05
CA SER A 137 12.20 -5.05 -3.26
C SER A 137 11.42 -6.13 -2.54
N MET A 138 11.16 -7.28 -3.18
CA MET A 138 10.45 -8.40 -2.54
C MET A 138 11.22 -8.97 -1.35
N VAL A 139 12.55 -9.06 -1.45
CA VAL A 139 13.42 -9.51 -0.34
C VAL A 139 13.38 -8.51 0.82
N GLN A 140 13.29 -7.22 0.53
CA GLN A 140 13.20 -6.17 1.55
C GLN A 140 11.86 -6.17 2.29
N TYR A 141 10.79 -6.64 1.63
CA TYR A 141 9.43 -6.73 2.20
C TYR A 141 8.95 -8.19 2.26
N PRO A 142 9.51 -9.03 3.15
CA PRO A 142 9.31 -10.48 3.14
C PRO A 142 7.91 -10.94 3.54
N ASP A 143 7.10 -10.03 4.11
CA ASP A 143 5.71 -10.33 4.52
C ASP A 143 4.71 -10.22 3.35
N SER A 144 5.20 -10.07 2.11
CA SER A 144 4.36 -9.95 0.90
C SER A 144 4.08 -11.30 0.28
N LEU A 145 2.82 -11.53 -0.13
CA LEU A 145 2.44 -12.62 -1.03
C LEU A 145 2.57 -12.15 -2.48
N ILE A 146 3.04 -13.02 -3.35
CA ILE A 146 3.31 -12.69 -4.74
C ILE A 146 2.54 -13.66 -5.63
N ASP A 147 1.66 -13.11 -6.46
CA ASP A 147 0.97 -13.83 -7.52
C ASP A 147 1.53 -13.37 -8.87
N VAL A 148 1.88 -14.31 -9.74
CA VAL A 148 2.40 -14.04 -11.08
C VAL A 148 1.41 -14.54 -12.13
N TYR A 149 0.92 -13.63 -12.95
CA TYR A 149 0.00 -13.91 -14.03
C TYR A 149 0.70 -13.68 -15.37
N GLY A 150 0.75 -14.70 -16.22
CA GLY A 150 1.23 -14.60 -17.58
C GLY A 150 0.05 -14.75 -18.55
N HIS A 151 -0.01 -13.86 -19.55
CA HIS A 151 -1.01 -13.93 -20.62
C HIS A 151 -0.30 -14.06 -21.96
N THR A 152 -0.86 -14.86 -22.85
CA THR A 152 -0.49 -14.91 -24.27
C THR A 152 -1.56 -14.21 -25.10
N ASP A 153 -1.22 -13.83 -26.33
CA ASP A 153 -2.22 -13.37 -27.29
C ASP A 153 -3.14 -14.52 -27.76
N SER A 154 -4.18 -14.17 -28.47
CA SER A 154 -5.15 -15.14 -29.02
C SER A 154 -4.73 -15.70 -30.38
N THR A 155 -3.50 -15.42 -30.83
CA THR A 155 -2.98 -15.89 -32.12
C THR A 155 -2.26 -17.23 -31.96
N GLY A 156 -2.57 -18.20 -32.75
CA GLY A 156 -2.00 -19.54 -32.70
C GLY A 156 -3.04 -20.64 -32.44
N SER A 157 -2.61 -21.87 -32.44
CA SER A 157 -3.43 -23.02 -32.06
C SER A 157 -3.26 -23.34 -30.59
N ASP A 158 -4.25 -23.99 -29.97
CA ASP A 158 -4.22 -24.44 -28.56
C ASP A 158 -3.05 -25.41 -28.25
N ALA A 159 -2.32 -25.84 -29.25
CA ALA A 159 -1.18 -26.75 -29.14
C ALA A 159 0.18 -26.04 -29.25
N TYR A 160 0.19 -24.69 -29.24
CA TYR A 160 1.43 -23.92 -29.36
C TYR A 160 2.02 -23.63 -27.98
#